data_096b14e7e8a884ba7ae06d1156d01997
#
_entry.id   096b14e7e8a884ba7ae06d1156d01997
#
_cell.length_a   1.000
_cell.length_b   1.000
_cell.length_c   1.000
_cell.angle_alpha   90.00
_cell.angle_beta   90.00
_cell.angle_gamma   90.00
#
_symmetry.space_group_name_H-M   'P 1'
#
loop_
_entity.id
_entity.type
_entity.pdbx_description
1 polymer ?
#
loop_
_entity_poly.entity_id
_entity_poly.type
_entity_poly.pdbx_seq_one_letter_code
_entity_poly.pdbx_strand_id
1 'polypeptide(L)'
;FSVEFSPGTGSDPDLNMKLWKLGVRIFKGVSKSRVYHFGSVVTRQKEKKFFSITDTGNKGNKIFLKKWGINIRFFKKHYLRSDTKFEGLLKEPNKNINYYLDLLKVKLTLFYIKLFN
;
A
#
# COMPACT_ATOMS: atom_id res chain seq x y z
N PHE A 1 13.18 -7.67 0.16
CA PHE A 1 11.75 -7.95 0.36
C PHE A 1 11.54 -8.74 1.64
N SER A 2 10.38 -8.55 2.30
CA SER A 2 10.05 -9.27 3.54
C SER A 2 9.32 -10.58 3.22
N VAL A 3 9.75 -11.68 3.87
CA VAL A 3 9.22 -13.04 3.61
C VAL A 3 7.74 -13.19 3.97
N GLU A 4 7.23 -12.42 4.91
CA GLU A 4 5.82 -12.45 5.33
C GLU A 4 4.84 -12.07 4.21
N PHE A 5 5.32 -11.39 3.16
CA PHE A 5 4.51 -11.05 1.97
C PHE A 5 4.53 -12.12 0.87
N SER A 6 5.10 -13.29 1.13
CA SER A 6 5.04 -14.39 0.14
C SER A 6 3.57 -14.78 -0.15
N PRO A 7 3.19 -14.96 -1.44
CA PRO A 7 4.00 -15.00 -2.67
C PRO A 7 4.22 -13.65 -3.37
N GLY A 8 4.11 -12.50 -2.70
CA GLY A 8 4.53 -11.21 -3.24
C GLY A 8 3.54 -10.06 -3.12
N THR A 9 2.25 -10.32 -2.89
CA THR A 9 1.26 -9.23 -2.75
C THR A 9 1.57 -8.34 -1.56
N GLY A 10 1.79 -7.06 -1.81
CA GLY A 10 2.13 -6.06 -0.78
C GLY A 10 3.62 -5.89 -0.51
N SER A 11 4.50 -6.69 -1.15
CA SER A 11 5.95 -6.58 -0.98
C SER A 11 6.53 -5.27 -1.52
N ASP A 12 6.04 -4.77 -2.66
CA ASP A 12 6.50 -3.49 -3.23
C ASP A 12 6.13 -2.30 -2.35
N PRO A 13 4.88 -2.15 -1.86
CA PRO A 13 4.56 -1.13 -0.86
C PRO A 13 5.37 -1.25 0.43
N ASP A 14 5.67 -2.47 0.90
CA ASP A 14 6.51 -2.68 2.08
C ASP A 14 7.93 -2.18 1.86
N LEU A 15 8.53 -2.48 0.72
CA LEU A 15 9.84 -1.95 0.34
C LEU A 15 9.82 -0.42 0.29
N ASN A 16 8.83 0.16 -0.37
CA ASN A 16 8.69 1.62 -0.46
C ASN A 16 8.52 2.27 0.93
N MET A 17 7.79 1.63 1.84
CA MET A 17 7.65 2.14 3.22
C MET A 17 8.98 2.06 3.98
N LYS A 18 9.78 1.01 3.80
CA LYS A 18 11.13 0.91 4.38
C LYS A 18 12.03 2.01 3.85
N LEU A 19 12.06 2.21 2.53
CA LEU A 19 12.82 3.28 1.91
C LEU A 19 12.40 4.66 2.43
N TRP A 20 11.09 4.90 2.58
CA TRP A 20 10.57 6.12 3.20
C TRP A 20 11.09 6.31 4.61
N LYS A 21 11.07 5.26 5.44
CA LYS A 21 11.60 5.29 6.82
C LYS A 21 13.11 5.57 6.86
N LEU A 22 13.85 5.14 5.86
CA LEU A 22 15.28 5.42 5.69
C LEU A 22 15.56 6.82 5.11
N GLY A 23 14.54 7.65 4.89
CA GLY A 23 14.71 9.01 4.40
C GLY A 23 14.68 9.17 2.89
N VAL A 24 14.41 8.10 2.12
CA VAL A 24 14.21 8.22 0.66
C VAL A 24 12.95 9.01 0.38
N ARG A 25 13.06 10.05 -0.45
CA ARG A 25 11.96 10.97 -0.79
C ARG A 25 11.72 11.14 -2.28
N ILE A 26 12.46 10.40 -3.12
CA ILE A 26 12.27 10.41 -4.57
C ILE A 26 11.78 9.04 -5.00
N PHE A 27 10.53 8.99 -5.48
CA PHE A 27 9.89 7.80 -6.04
C PHE A 27 9.37 8.18 -7.42
N LYS A 28 10.17 7.93 -8.45
CA LYS A 28 9.87 8.32 -9.82
C LYS A 28 9.62 7.10 -10.69
N GLY A 29 8.47 7.05 -11.34
CA GLY A 29 8.21 6.09 -12.41
C GLY A 29 9.02 6.43 -13.66
N VAL A 30 9.57 5.43 -14.33
CA VAL A 30 10.35 5.59 -15.56
C VAL A 30 9.50 5.14 -16.74
N SER A 31 8.87 6.09 -17.44
CA SER A 31 7.92 5.81 -18.54
C SER A 31 8.53 5.08 -19.73
N LYS A 32 9.84 5.24 -19.96
CA LYS A 32 10.58 4.59 -21.04
C LYS A 32 11.04 3.17 -20.68
N SER A 33 11.04 2.78 -19.41
CA SER A 33 11.39 1.44 -18.94
C SER A 33 10.11 0.65 -18.70
N ARG A 34 9.69 -0.13 -19.68
CA ARG A 34 8.48 -0.95 -19.62
C ARG A 34 8.82 -2.37 -19.22
N VAL A 35 8.14 -2.90 -18.23
CA VAL A 35 8.25 -4.29 -17.80
C VAL A 35 6.88 -4.97 -17.96
N TYR A 36 6.87 -6.12 -18.63
CA TYR A 36 5.67 -6.94 -18.74
C TYR A 36 5.56 -7.85 -17.53
N HIS A 37 4.46 -7.71 -16.76
CA HIS A 37 4.21 -8.51 -15.57
C HIS A 37 3.20 -9.62 -15.88
N PHE A 38 3.67 -10.83 -16.17
CA PHE A 38 2.82 -11.97 -16.55
C PHE A 38 2.12 -12.66 -15.38
N GLY A 39 2.62 -12.50 -14.15
CA GLY A 39 2.13 -13.21 -12.97
C GLY A 39 0.70 -12.90 -12.55
N SER A 40 0.15 -11.76 -12.98
CA SER A 40 -1.21 -11.35 -12.61
C SER A 40 -2.33 -12.15 -13.28
N VAL A 41 -2.06 -12.84 -14.38
CA VAL A 41 -3.06 -13.62 -15.12
C VAL A 41 -3.40 -14.90 -14.37
N VAL A 42 -2.39 -15.62 -13.88
CA VAL A 42 -2.57 -16.90 -13.16
C VAL A 42 -3.22 -16.68 -11.77
N THR A 43 -2.80 -15.64 -11.06
CA THR A 43 -3.36 -15.29 -9.74
C THR A 43 -4.81 -14.81 -9.85
N ARG A 44 -5.14 -13.99 -10.85
CA ARG A 44 -6.52 -13.50 -11.07
C ARG A 44 -7.49 -14.62 -11.46
N GLN A 45 -7.06 -15.65 -12.16
CA GLN A 45 -7.91 -16.80 -12.50
C GLN A 45 -8.29 -17.63 -11.26
N LYS A 46 -7.42 -17.73 -10.26
CA LYS A 46 -7.70 -18.43 -8.99
C LYS A 46 -8.51 -17.59 -8.00
N GLU A 47 -8.42 -16.25 -8.06
CA GLU A 47 -9.08 -15.31 -7.14
C GLU A 47 -10.38 -14.71 -7.69
N LYS A 48 -11.01 -15.29 -8.73
CA LYS A 48 -12.31 -14.82 -9.28
C LYS A 48 -13.47 -14.88 -8.28
N LYS A 49 -13.24 -15.35 -7.05
CA LYS A 49 -14.18 -15.26 -5.93
C LYS A 49 -13.76 -14.09 -5.02
N PHE A 50 -14.55 -13.04 -5.05
CA PHE A 50 -14.53 -11.90 -4.14
C PHE A 50 -13.51 -10.79 -4.44
N PHE A 51 -13.87 -9.92 -5.35
CA PHE A 51 -13.56 -8.51 -5.18
C PHE A 51 -14.38 -7.98 -4.00
N SER A 52 -13.86 -8.13 -2.80
CA SER A 52 -14.39 -7.41 -1.64
C SER A 52 -14.05 -5.93 -1.82
N ILE A 53 -15.07 -5.09 -1.73
CA ILE A 53 -15.04 -3.61 -1.78
C ILE A 53 -14.09 -3.02 -0.69
N THR A 54 -13.60 -3.83 0.23
CA THR A 54 -12.64 -3.46 1.26
C THR A 54 -11.25 -3.98 0.90
N ASP A 55 -10.26 -3.08 0.85
CA ASP A 55 -8.80 -3.33 0.71
C ASP A 55 -8.24 -4.39 1.71
N THR A 56 -9.09 -4.92 2.57
CA THR A 56 -8.78 -5.88 3.62
C THR A 56 -8.86 -7.34 3.19
N GLY A 57 -9.46 -7.63 2.02
CA GLY A 57 -9.64 -9.01 1.54
C GLY A 57 -8.35 -9.73 1.13
N ASN A 58 -7.29 -8.99 0.84
CA ASN A 58 -6.02 -9.55 0.41
C ASN A 58 -5.07 -9.75 1.60
N LYS A 59 -4.48 -10.96 1.71
CA LYS A 59 -3.50 -11.31 2.76
C LYS A 59 -2.39 -10.27 2.91
N GLY A 60 -1.81 -9.82 1.79
CA GLY A 60 -0.73 -8.83 1.80
C GLY A 60 -1.16 -7.47 2.34
N ASN A 61 -2.37 -7.00 2.03
CA ASN A 61 -2.91 -5.77 2.58
C ASN A 61 -3.12 -5.84 4.10
N LYS A 62 -3.60 -6.99 4.61
CA LYS A 62 -3.74 -7.21 6.06
C LYS A 62 -2.37 -7.22 6.76
N ILE A 63 -1.37 -7.88 6.17
CA ILE A 63 -0.01 -7.91 6.70
C ILE A 63 0.58 -6.49 6.74
N PHE A 64 0.46 -5.75 5.65
CA PHE A 64 0.93 -4.36 5.57
C PHE A 64 0.28 -3.47 6.64
N LEU A 65 -1.06 -3.57 6.78
CA LEU A 65 -1.81 -2.81 7.78
C LEU A 65 -1.39 -3.16 9.22
N LYS A 66 -1.22 -4.44 9.54
CA LYS A 66 -0.75 -4.88 10.86
C LYS A 66 0.68 -4.41 11.15
N LYS A 67 1.57 -4.48 10.16
CA LYS A 67 3.00 -4.12 10.28
C LYS A 67 3.21 -2.61 10.44
N TRP A 68 2.53 -1.81 9.62
CA TRP A 68 2.79 -0.36 9.53
C TRP A 68 1.73 0.51 10.23
N GLY A 69 0.61 -0.09 10.64
CA GLY A 69 -0.51 0.63 11.28
C GLY A 69 -1.29 1.55 10.34
N ILE A 70 -0.99 1.49 9.05
CA ILE A 70 -1.68 2.18 7.95
C ILE A 70 -1.86 1.21 6.78
N ASN A 71 -2.90 1.40 5.95
CA ASN A 71 -3.08 0.57 4.77
C ASN A 71 -2.30 1.11 3.56
N ILE A 72 -2.14 0.27 2.53
CA ILE A 72 -1.41 0.62 1.30
C ILE A 72 -2.01 1.84 0.61
N ARG A 73 -3.35 1.96 0.58
CA ARG A 73 -4.04 3.10 -0.03
C ARG A 73 -3.71 4.41 0.67
N PHE A 74 -3.72 4.42 2.00
CA PHE A 74 -3.33 5.57 2.80
C PHE A 74 -1.88 5.98 2.53
N PHE A 75 -0.96 5.01 2.49
CA PHE A 75 0.45 5.25 2.18
C PHE A 75 0.63 5.84 0.78
N LYS A 76 0.01 5.25 -0.24
CA LYS A 76 0.06 5.77 -1.62
C LYS A 76 -0.47 7.21 -1.71
N LYS A 77 -1.61 7.49 -1.08
CA LYS A 77 -2.27 8.80 -1.16
C LYS A 77 -1.51 9.89 -0.43
N HIS A 78 -1.11 9.66 0.81
CA HIS A 78 -0.60 10.71 1.70
C HIS A 78 0.92 10.81 1.71
N TYR A 79 1.63 9.71 1.50
CA TYR A 79 3.09 9.67 1.51
C TYR A 79 3.66 9.74 0.09
N LEU A 80 3.34 8.77 -0.75
CA LEU A 80 3.91 8.67 -2.10
C LEU A 80 3.25 9.62 -3.09
N ARG A 81 2.01 10.05 -2.85
CA ARG A 81 1.22 10.89 -3.78
C ARG A 81 1.21 10.31 -5.18
N SER A 82 1.04 8.96 -5.29
CA SER A 82 1.19 8.22 -6.54
C SER A 82 0.19 8.61 -7.62
N ASP A 83 -0.90 9.27 -7.25
CA ASP A 83 -1.96 9.70 -8.16
C ASP A 83 -1.75 11.14 -8.66
N THR A 84 -0.64 11.80 -8.26
CA THR A 84 -0.29 13.13 -8.71
C THR A 84 0.93 13.10 -9.63
N LYS A 85 1.11 14.17 -10.40
CA LYS A 85 2.29 14.35 -11.24
C LYS A 85 3.55 14.38 -10.34
N PHE A 86 4.64 13.78 -10.84
CA PHE A 86 5.93 13.81 -10.15
C PHE A 86 6.47 15.25 -10.09
N GLU A 87 6.68 15.74 -8.89
CA GLU A 87 7.18 17.10 -8.62
C GLU A 87 8.54 17.11 -7.90
N GLY A 88 9.25 15.98 -7.92
CA GLY A 88 10.58 15.86 -7.30
C GLY A 88 10.53 15.32 -5.89
N LEU A 89 11.22 15.99 -4.95
CA LEU A 89 11.38 15.53 -3.58
C LEU A 89 10.05 15.56 -2.80
N LEU A 90 9.60 14.40 -2.34
CA LEU A 90 8.40 14.28 -1.53
C LEU A 90 8.62 14.88 -0.13
N LYS A 91 7.71 15.75 0.27
CA LYS A 91 7.64 16.27 1.64
C LYS A 91 6.85 15.34 2.55
N GLU A 92 7.00 15.48 3.86
CA GLU A 92 6.15 14.78 4.83
C GLU A 92 4.66 14.97 4.54
N PRO A 93 3.80 14.00 4.90
CA PRO A 93 2.37 14.12 4.67
C PRO A 93 1.77 15.39 5.26
N ASN A 94 0.94 16.07 4.48
CA ASN A 94 0.16 17.19 4.99
C ASN A 94 -0.96 16.65 5.90
N LYS A 95 -0.86 16.94 7.19
CA LYS A 95 -1.80 16.49 8.23
C LYS A 95 -3.05 17.39 8.27
N ASN A 96 -3.73 17.53 7.15
CA ASN A 96 -5.01 18.23 7.05
C ASN A 96 -6.19 17.33 7.51
N ILE A 97 -7.40 17.88 7.49
CA ILE A 97 -8.60 17.17 7.92
C ILE A 97 -8.82 15.86 7.15
N ASN A 98 -8.55 15.83 5.85
CA ASN A 98 -8.68 14.63 5.03
C ASN A 98 -7.69 13.54 5.43
N TYR A 99 -6.47 13.92 5.82
CA TYR A 99 -5.48 12.98 6.37
C TYR A 99 -6.02 12.30 7.63
N TYR A 100 -6.58 13.07 8.58
CA TYR A 100 -7.09 12.51 9.83
C TYR A 100 -8.36 11.68 9.63
N LEU A 101 -9.26 12.07 8.73
CA LEU A 101 -10.45 11.27 8.39
C LEU A 101 -10.06 9.92 7.77
N ASP A 102 -9.11 9.91 6.84
CA ASP A 102 -8.60 8.67 6.26
C ASP A 102 -7.86 7.82 7.30
N LEU A 103 -7.07 8.45 8.18
CA LEU A 103 -6.38 7.76 9.26
C LEU A 103 -7.38 7.12 10.25
N LEU A 104 -8.45 7.80 10.59
CA LEU A 104 -9.50 7.25 11.46
C LEU A 104 -10.12 5.99 10.85
N LYS A 105 -10.48 6.03 9.56
CA LYS A 105 -10.99 4.85 8.84
C LYS A 105 -10.03 3.67 8.89
N VAL A 106 -8.73 3.95 8.70
CA VAL A 106 -7.67 2.93 8.77
C VAL A 106 -7.57 2.33 10.18
N LYS A 107 -7.64 3.17 11.22
CA LYS A 107 -7.57 2.71 12.62
C LYS A 107 -8.79 1.88 13.02
N LEU A 108 -9.98 2.26 12.59
CA LEU A 108 -11.21 1.47 12.77
C LEU A 108 -11.08 0.09 12.09
N THR A 109 -10.58 0.05 10.86
CA THR A 109 -10.33 -1.21 10.15
C THR A 109 -9.32 -2.08 10.89
N LEU A 110 -8.23 -1.51 11.39
CA LEU A 110 -7.22 -2.24 12.15
C LEU A 110 -7.78 -2.78 13.47
N PHE A 111 -8.59 -2.00 14.16
CA PHE A 111 -9.28 -2.42 15.39
C PHE A 111 -10.23 -3.59 15.12
N TYR A 112 -11.06 -3.48 14.08
CA TYR A 112 -11.96 -4.58 13.66
C TYR A 112 -11.18 -5.87 13.37
N ILE A 113 -10.08 -5.79 12.61
CA ILE A 113 -9.24 -6.95 12.31
C ILE A 113 -8.63 -7.57 13.57
N LYS A 114 -8.29 -6.76 14.58
CA LYS A 114 -7.74 -7.28 15.85
C LYS A 114 -8.79 -7.98 16.70
N LEU A 115 -10.06 -7.58 16.61
CA LEU A 115 -11.14 -8.19 17.39
C LEU A 115 -11.63 -9.52 16.80
N PHE A 116 -11.61 -9.64 15.47
CA PHE A 116 -12.27 -10.75 14.75
C PHE A 116 -11.29 -11.64 13.97
N ASN A 117 -9.98 -11.44 14.08
CA ASN A 117 -8.88 -12.26 13.53
C ASN A 117 -7.74 -12.38 14.56
#